data_5626a5463c4b18643312ac9b6bf9d2ab
#
_entry.id   5626a5463c4b18643312ac9b6bf9d2ab
#
_cell.length_a   1.000
_cell.length_b   1.000
_cell.length_c   1.000
_cell.angle_alpha   90.00
_cell.angle_beta   90.00
_cell.angle_gamma   90.00
#
_symmetry.space_group_name_H-M   'P 1'
#
loop_
_entity.id
_entity.type
_entity.pdbx_description
1 polymer ?
#
loop_
_entity_poly.entity_id
_entity_poly.type
_entity_poly.pdbx_seq_one_letter_code
_entity_poly.pdbx_strand_id
1 'polypeptide(L)'
;PEHLQLAVEEPAPLLQRIRYAGAIFVGHHTPVAVGDYAAGPSHVLPTSGTARFASGLSANDFLRAGSVLWFQKEGLAELAPDIVQLATVEGLTAHRASVEVRLQNGRSTKD
;
A
#
# COMPACT_ATOMS: atom_id res chain seq x y z
N PRO A 1 -15.46 -15.09 -0.62
CA PRO A 1 -14.98 -16.46 -0.73
C PRO A 1 -13.52 -16.51 -1.14
N GLU A 2 -12.87 -17.65 -0.97
CA GLU A 2 -11.53 -17.95 -1.49
C GLU A 2 -11.60 -18.13 -3.00
N HIS A 3 -12.43 -19.06 -3.46
CA HIS A 3 -12.73 -19.30 -4.87
C HIS A 3 -14.19 -18.93 -5.15
N LEU A 4 -14.44 -18.22 -6.24
CA LEU A 4 -15.77 -17.87 -6.70
C LEU A 4 -15.93 -18.24 -8.18
N GLN A 5 -16.78 -19.24 -8.46
CA GLN A 5 -17.15 -19.61 -9.82
C GLN A 5 -18.44 -18.90 -10.24
N LEU A 6 -18.41 -18.23 -11.38
CA LEU A 6 -19.58 -17.59 -12.01
C LEU A 6 -19.94 -18.32 -13.32
N ALA A 7 -20.69 -19.40 -13.21
CA ALA A 7 -21.16 -20.19 -14.35
C ALA A 7 -22.61 -19.80 -14.69
N VAL A 8 -22.81 -18.59 -15.18
CA VAL A 8 -24.10 -18.02 -15.55
C VAL A 8 -24.03 -17.42 -16.96
N GLU A 9 -25.20 -17.19 -17.61
CA GLU A 9 -25.25 -16.62 -18.96
C GLU A 9 -24.68 -15.20 -19.02
N GLU A 10 -25.05 -14.35 -18.03
CA GLU A 10 -24.64 -12.96 -17.98
C GLU A 10 -23.80 -12.70 -16.72
N PRO A 11 -22.50 -13.00 -16.73
CA PRO A 11 -21.64 -12.85 -15.54
C PRO A 11 -21.25 -11.38 -15.25
N ALA A 12 -21.23 -10.51 -16.26
CA ALA A 12 -20.71 -9.15 -16.14
C ALA A 12 -21.40 -8.29 -15.07
N PRO A 13 -22.74 -8.26 -14.96
CA PRO A 13 -23.42 -7.50 -13.90
C PRO A 13 -23.13 -8.04 -12.49
N LEU A 14 -22.95 -9.35 -12.36
CA LEU A 14 -22.58 -9.97 -11.08
C LEU A 14 -21.14 -9.64 -10.69
N LEU A 15 -20.21 -9.71 -11.66
CA LEU A 15 -18.80 -9.41 -11.45
C LEU A 15 -18.61 -8.01 -10.87
N GLN A 16 -19.34 -7.01 -11.37
CA GLN A 16 -19.28 -5.62 -10.86
C GLN A 16 -19.75 -5.47 -9.40
N ARG A 17 -20.54 -6.41 -8.88
CA ARG A 17 -21.05 -6.40 -7.51
C ARG A 17 -20.18 -7.15 -6.52
N ILE A 18 -19.24 -7.97 -7.00
CA ILE A 18 -18.33 -8.72 -6.14
C ILE A 18 -17.22 -7.79 -5.65
N ARG A 19 -17.05 -7.74 -4.33
CA ARG A 19 -16.02 -6.90 -3.70
C ARG A 19 -14.86 -7.71 -3.11
N TYR A 20 -15.15 -8.94 -2.65
CA TYR A 20 -14.19 -9.71 -1.86
C TYR A 20 -14.21 -11.18 -2.31
N ALA A 21 -13.28 -11.54 -3.16
CA ALA A 21 -12.98 -12.91 -3.54
C ALA A 21 -11.48 -13.09 -3.73
N GLY A 22 -10.93 -14.22 -3.34
CA GLY A 22 -9.52 -14.54 -3.54
C GLY A 22 -9.20 -14.71 -5.03
N ALA A 23 -10.04 -15.46 -5.74
CA ALA A 23 -10.05 -15.54 -7.20
C ALA A 23 -11.49 -15.68 -7.72
N ILE A 24 -11.74 -15.18 -8.93
CA ILE A 24 -13.04 -15.25 -9.60
C ILE A 24 -12.85 -15.94 -10.93
N PHE A 25 -13.59 -17.04 -11.12
CA PHE A 25 -13.57 -17.86 -12.33
C PHE A 25 -14.87 -17.61 -13.09
N VAL A 26 -14.78 -17.03 -14.30
CA VAL A 26 -15.94 -16.52 -15.03
C VAL A 26 -16.21 -17.39 -16.25
N GLY A 27 -17.46 -17.83 -16.37
CA GLY A 27 -17.97 -18.60 -17.49
C GLY A 27 -17.79 -20.12 -17.34
N HIS A 28 -18.34 -20.84 -18.29
CA HIS A 28 -18.39 -22.32 -18.27
C HIS A 28 -17.05 -22.99 -18.61
N HIS A 29 -16.16 -22.27 -19.25
CA HIS A 29 -14.85 -22.76 -19.71
C HIS A 29 -13.69 -22.35 -18.83
N THR A 30 -13.95 -21.83 -17.63
CA THR A 30 -12.94 -21.38 -16.67
C THR A 30 -13.05 -22.16 -15.36
N PRO A 31 -12.74 -23.46 -15.35
CA PRO A 31 -12.75 -24.23 -14.10
C PRO A 31 -11.65 -23.75 -13.15
N VAL A 32 -11.85 -23.94 -11.85
CA VAL A 32 -10.88 -23.56 -10.80
C VAL A 32 -9.48 -24.09 -11.08
N ALA A 33 -9.37 -25.32 -11.58
CA ALA A 33 -8.10 -25.96 -11.93
C ALA A 33 -7.27 -25.18 -12.98
N VAL A 34 -7.88 -24.36 -13.82
CA VAL A 34 -7.15 -23.49 -14.75
C VAL A 34 -6.32 -22.46 -13.98
N GLY A 35 -6.87 -21.93 -12.89
CA GLY A 35 -6.17 -21.01 -12.02
C GLY A 35 -5.00 -21.67 -11.28
N ASP A 36 -5.15 -22.92 -10.90
CA ASP A 36 -4.12 -23.65 -10.15
C ASP A 36 -2.90 -24.02 -11.01
N TYR A 37 -3.08 -24.25 -12.32
CA TYR A 37 -2.02 -24.86 -13.13
C TYR A 37 -1.56 -24.05 -14.33
N ALA A 38 -2.41 -23.24 -14.96
CA ALA A 38 -2.11 -22.72 -16.29
C ALA A 38 -2.43 -21.24 -16.53
N ALA A 39 -3.28 -20.61 -15.73
CA ALA A 39 -3.74 -19.24 -15.99
C ALA A 39 -2.70 -18.15 -15.66
N GLY A 40 -1.65 -18.48 -14.94
CA GLY A 40 -0.57 -17.55 -14.58
C GLY A 40 -0.65 -16.99 -13.16
N PRO A 41 -1.79 -16.59 -12.60
CA PRO A 41 -1.88 -16.19 -11.20
C PRO A 41 -1.52 -17.34 -10.25
N SER A 42 -1.07 -16.98 -9.02
CA SER A 42 -0.80 -18.00 -8.00
C SER A 42 -2.08 -18.68 -7.53
N HIS A 43 -2.01 -19.97 -7.26
CA HIS A 43 -3.08 -20.73 -6.61
C HIS A 43 -3.14 -20.49 -5.09
N VAL A 44 -2.15 -19.81 -4.51
CA VAL A 44 -2.16 -19.44 -3.08
C VAL A 44 -3.05 -18.24 -2.89
N LEU A 45 -4.26 -18.48 -2.42
CA LEU A 45 -5.31 -17.48 -2.28
C LEU A 45 -5.58 -17.14 -0.81
N PRO A 46 -6.15 -15.95 -0.53
CA PRO A 46 -6.56 -15.59 0.82
C PRO A 46 -7.73 -16.45 1.28
N THR A 47 -7.59 -17.10 2.43
CA THR A 47 -8.54 -18.03 3.03
C THR A 47 -9.36 -17.40 4.16
N SER A 48 -10.39 -18.07 4.63
CA SER A 48 -11.15 -17.72 5.85
C SER A 48 -11.67 -16.27 5.86
N GLY A 49 -12.03 -15.73 4.69
CA GLY A 49 -12.57 -14.38 4.55
C GLY A 49 -11.52 -13.27 4.48
N THR A 50 -10.24 -13.59 4.49
CA THR A 50 -9.14 -12.61 4.42
C THR A 50 -9.04 -11.89 3.08
N ALA A 51 -9.75 -12.34 2.03
CA ALA A 51 -9.89 -11.60 0.76
C ALA A 51 -10.44 -10.17 0.90
N ARG A 52 -10.89 -9.77 2.09
CA ARG A 52 -11.30 -8.39 2.39
C ARG A 52 -10.13 -7.42 2.45
N PHE A 53 -8.92 -7.90 2.73
CA PHE A 53 -7.72 -7.09 2.94
C PHE A 53 -6.43 -7.75 2.43
N ALA A 54 -6.50 -8.97 1.90
CA ALA A 54 -5.38 -9.68 1.32
C ALA A 54 -5.68 -10.09 -0.13
N SER A 55 -4.65 -10.19 -0.94
CA SER A 55 -4.68 -10.71 -2.31
C SER A 55 -4.08 -12.11 -2.40
N GLY A 56 -4.23 -12.77 -3.53
CA GLY A 56 -3.47 -13.97 -3.84
C GLY A 56 -1.97 -13.67 -3.89
N LEU A 57 -1.15 -14.66 -3.58
CA LEU A 57 0.31 -14.54 -3.58
C LEU A 57 0.82 -14.12 -4.96
N SER A 58 1.70 -13.14 -4.99
CA SER A 58 2.31 -12.61 -6.20
C SER A 58 3.80 -12.31 -6.00
N ALA A 59 4.52 -12.08 -7.09
CA ALA A 59 5.93 -11.65 -7.01
C ALA A 59 6.08 -10.32 -6.23
N ASN A 60 5.04 -9.48 -6.20
CA ASN A 60 5.06 -8.22 -5.46
C ASN A 60 5.16 -8.41 -3.94
N ASP A 61 4.72 -9.55 -3.40
CA ASP A 61 4.80 -9.85 -1.97
C ASP A 61 6.26 -10.04 -1.50
N PHE A 62 7.17 -10.26 -2.43
CA PHE A 62 8.61 -10.35 -2.16
C PHE A 62 9.35 -9.05 -2.41
N LEU A 63 8.67 -8.00 -2.83
CA LEU A 63 9.26 -6.67 -2.99
C LEU A 63 9.19 -5.89 -1.68
N ARG A 64 10.24 -5.14 -1.40
CA ARG A 64 10.29 -4.22 -0.27
C ARG A 64 10.22 -2.79 -0.79
N ALA A 65 9.29 -2.02 -0.26
CA ALA A 65 9.27 -0.58 -0.44
C ALA A 65 10.21 0.08 0.58
N GLY A 66 11.00 1.04 0.11
CA GLY A 66 11.79 1.92 0.97
C GLY A 66 11.52 3.37 0.60
N SER A 67 11.46 4.24 1.61
CA SER A 67 11.31 5.67 1.39
C SER A 67 12.67 6.35 1.40
N VAL A 68 12.93 7.18 0.38
CA VAL A 68 14.08 8.07 0.33
C VAL A 68 13.54 9.49 0.38
N LEU A 69 13.84 10.21 1.47
CA LEU A 69 13.42 11.58 1.65
C LEU A 69 14.64 12.49 1.49
N TRP A 70 14.55 13.43 0.55
CA TRP A 70 15.62 14.38 0.26
C TRP A 70 15.02 15.79 0.19
N PHE A 71 15.22 16.56 1.24
CA PHE A 71 14.78 17.93 1.32
C PHE A 71 15.95 18.88 1.14
N GLN A 72 15.73 19.96 0.41
CA GLN A 72 16.58 21.13 0.43
C GLN A 72 16.18 22.02 1.61
N LYS A 73 17.04 23.00 1.93
CA LYS A 73 16.82 23.89 3.09
C LYS A 73 15.49 24.63 3.01
N GLU A 74 15.14 25.11 1.81
CA GLU A 74 13.91 25.86 1.54
C GLU A 74 12.67 24.99 1.80
N GLY A 75 12.66 23.75 1.31
CA GLY A 75 11.57 22.82 1.54
C GLY A 75 11.43 22.43 3.02
N LEU A 76 12.55 22.28 3.74
CA LEU A 76 12.48 22.06 5.18
C LEU A 76 11.93 23.29 5.91
N ALA A 77 12.33 24.51 5.51
CA ALA A 77 11.88 25.74 6.14
C ALA A 77 10.36 25.95 5.98
N GLU A 78 9.80 25.55 4.84
CA GLU A 78 8.37 25.60 4.58
C GLU A 78 7.56 24.69 5.52
N LEU A 79 8.05 23.47 5.75
CA LEU A 79 7.37 22.48 6.60
C LEU A 79 7.67 22.60 8.10
N ALA A 80 8.72 23.33 8.45
CA ALA A 80 9.20 23.40 9.82
C ALA A 80 8.16 23.87 10.85
N PRO A 81 7.32 24.88 10.58
CA PRO A 81 6.30 25.31 11.54
C PRO A 81 5.36 24.18 11.94
N ASP A 82 4.88 23.41 10.98
CA ASP A 82 3.95 22.31 11.21
C ASP A 82 4.62 21.15 11.96
N ILE A 83 5.85 20.80 11.57
CA ILE A 83 6.63 19.75 12.22
C ILE A 83 6.91 20.12 13.68
N VAL A 84 7.33 21.35 13.95
CA VAL A 84 7.62 21.85 15.30
C VAL A 84 6.36 21.85 16.16
N GLN A 85 5.23 22.28 15.61
CA GLN A 85 3.95 22.28 16.30
C GLN A 85 3.51 20.85 16.67
N LEU A 86 3.52 19.92 15.71
CA LEU A 86 3.15 18.53 15.92
C LEU A 86 4.07 17.87 16.95
N ALA A 87 5.38 17.99 16.80
CA ALA A 87 6.35 17.44 17.73
C ALA A 87 6.19 18.01 19.15
N THR A 88 5.75 19.27 19.27
CA THR A 88 5.46 19.89 20.58
C THR A 88 4.23 19.28 21.22
N VAL A 89 3.14 19.10 20.46
CA VAL A 89 1.90 18.48 20.95
C VAL A 89 2.14 17.03 21.38
N GLU A 90 2.97 16.28 20.65
CA GLU A 90 3.34 14.91 20.96
C GLU A 90 4.39 14.79 22.09
N GLY A 91 4.99 15.90 22.54
CA GLY A 91 6.06 15.89 23.54
C GLY A 91 7.41 15.40 23.02
N LEU A 92 7.58 15.30 21.70
CA LEU A 92 8.78 14.78 21.04
C LEU A 92 9.86 15.88 20.89
N THR A 93 10.48 16.25 22.01
CA THR A 93 11.44 17.37 22.08
C THR A 93 12.65 17.20 21.17
N ALA A 94 13.17 15.99 21.02
CA ALA A 94 14.30 15.70 20.13
C ALA A 94 13.92 15.84 18.64
N HIS A 95 12.71 15.47 18.26
CA HIS A 95 12.20 15.67 16.89
C HIS A 95 12.10 17.16 16.56
N ARG A 96 11.51 17.95 17.45
CA ARG A 96 11.44 19.39 17.33
C ARG A 96 12.84 20.00 17.18
N ALA A 97 13.74 19.73 18.10
CA ALA A 97 15.10 20.25 18.09
C ALA A 97 15.87 19.87 16.81
N SER A 98 15.61 18.68 16.25
CA SER A 98 16.27 18.24 15.01
C SER A 98 15.93 19.10 13.80
N VAL A 99 14.73 19.69 13.75
CA VAL A 99 14.32 20.63 12.70
C VAL A 99 14.89 22.02 12.98
N GLU A 100 14.73 22.52 14.20
CA GLU A 100 15.14 23.86 14.59
C GLU A 100 16.65 24.10 14.37
N VAL A 101 17.51 23.15 14.74
CA VAL A 101 18.96 23.26 14.59
C VAL A 101 19.41 23.33 13.12
N ARG A 102 18.71 22.64 12.22
CA ARG A 102 19.03 22.65 10.78
C ARG A 102 18.70 23.97 10.11
N LEU A 103 17.74 24.69 10.62
CA LEU A 103 17.36 26.03 10.12
C LEU A 103 18.24 27.13 10.71
N GLN A 104 18.72 26.95 11.95
CA GLN A 104 19.62 27.93 12.61
C GLN A 104 21.03 27.92 12.02
N ASN A 105 21.57 26.76 11.66
CA ASN A 105 22.92 26.61 11.09
C ASN A 105 23.10 27.24 9.69
N GLY A 106 22.11 27.93 9.16
CA GLY A 106 22.23 28.78 7.98
C GLY A 106 22.65 30.21 8.21
N ARG A 107 22.96 30.59 9.46
CA ARG A 107 23.31 31.96 9.84
C ARG A 107 24.78 32.20 10.21
N SER A 108 25.68 31.23 10.04
CA SER A 108 27.10 31.47 10.36
C SER A 108 27.98 30.80 9.33
N THR A 109 28.49 31.60 8.42
CA THR A 109 29.87 31.77 7.99
C THR A 109 29.91 32.85 6.89
N LYS A 110 29.91 34.09 7.30
CA LYS A 110 30.58 35.17 6.63
C LYS A 110 31.35 35.89 7.71
N ASP A 111 32.60 35.51 7.83
CA ASP A 111 33.73 36.39 8.18
C ASP A 111 34.95 35.80 7.48
#